data_129560d835719029b4750c192d003f56
#
_entry.id   129560d835719029b4750c192d003f56
#
_cell.length_a   1.000
_cell.length_b   1.000
_cell.length_c   1.000
_cell.angle_alpha   90.00
_cell.angle_beta   90.00
_cell.angle_gamma   90.00
#
_symmetry.space_group_name_H-M   'P 1'
#
loop_
_entity.id
_entity.type
_entity.pdbx_description
1 polymer ?
#
loop_
_entity_poly.entity_id
_entity_poly.type
_entity_poly.pdbx_seq_one_letter_code
_entity_poly.pdbx_strand_id
1 'polypeptide(L)'
;MKNNNFEKWDYVVSGKTNGLLRIIIVGVLAGLFAALTIDQLRPVPNKMLIVAVFFGLICTVLTVTLIRLINRYFCFKICIGENGFFFQSNPFNGKYYRYEEIVSCKEELKQARHSVGYGDPVSYSYFFYFTDKDGKMQKILFEKSLFEKEFEVLTERINENW
;
A
#
# COMPACT_ATOMS: atom_id res chain seq x y z
N MET A 1 -19.31 -22.72 -10.96
CA MET A 1 -19.23 -21.28 -11.30
C MET A 1 -20.35 -20.58 -10.55
N LYS A 2 -20.06 -19.92 -9.43
CA LYS A 2 -21.06 -19.13 -8.70
C LYS A 2 -21.27 -17.82 -9.46
N ASN A 3 -22.54 -17.57 -9.84
CA ASN A 3 -22.97 -16.28 -10.38
C ASN A 3 -22.57 -15.18 -9.39
N ASN A 4 -21.52 -14.45 -9.71
CA ASN A 4 -21.27 -13.17 -9.09
C ASN A 4 -22.32 -12.22 -9.65
N ASN A 5 -23.47 -12.11 -8.98
CA ASN A 5 -24.30 -10.93 -9.12
C ASN A 5 -23.38 -9.76 -8.83
N PHE A 6 -23.11 -8.95 -9.83
CA PHE A 6 -22.30 -7.74 -9.69
C PHE A 6 -23.07 -6.82 -8.74
N GLU A 7 -22.70 -6.87 -7.47
CA GLU A 7 -23.14 -5.91 -6.48
C GLU A 7 -22.74 -4.53 -7.00
N LYS A 8 -23.67 -3.61 -7.03
CA LYS A 8 -23.39 -2.24 -7.47
C LYS A 8 -22.51 -1.60 -6.41
N TRP A 9 -21.27 -1.28 -6.78
CA TRP A 9 -20.35 -0.60 -5.90
C TRP A 9 -20.70 0.88 -5.83
N ASP A 10 -20.93 1.40 -4.64
CA ASP A 10 -21.23 2.81 -4.42
C ASP A 10 -19.96 3.65 -4.42
N TYR A 11 -18.89 3.09 -3.85
CA TYR A 11 -17.59 3.74 -3.78
C TYR A 11 -16.47 2.79 -4.19
N VAL A 12 -15.47 3.34 -4.89
CA VAL A 12 -14.27 2.60 -5.30
C VAL A 12 -13.03 3.41 -4.94
N VAL A 13 -12.30 2.93 -3.94
CA VAL A 13 -11.00 3.46 -3.54
C VAL A 13 -9.90 2.68 -4.25
N SER A 14 -8.99 3.36 -4.93
CA SER A 14 -7.88 2.71 -5.63
C SER A 14 -6.54 3.36 -5.27
N GLY A 15 -5.45 2.59 -5.35
CA GLY A 15 -4.10 3.07 -5.09
C GLY A 15 -3.51 4.03 -6.12
N LYS A 16 -4.29 4.40 -7.15
CA LYS A 16 -3.82 5.22 -8.28
C LYS A 16 -3.56 6.69 -7.96
N THR A 17 -4.01 7.17 -6.81
CA THR A 17 -3.78 8.56 -6.39
C THR A 17 -2.35 8.73 -5.90
N ASN A 18 -1.63 9.68 -6.47
CA ASN A 18 -0.26 10.11 -6.09
C ASN A 18 0.87 9.05 -6.13
N GLY A 19 0.59 7.82 -6.57
CA GLY A 19 1.59 6.75 -6.61
C GLY A 19 2.54 6.81 -7.81
N LEU A 20 2.09 7.34 -8.96
CA LEU A 20 2.84 7.27 -10.22
C LEU A 20 4.20 7.99 -10.14
N LEU A 21 4.22 9.19 -9.59
CA LEU A 21 5.46 9.97 -9.45
C LEU A 21 6.48 9.24 -8.58
N ARG A 22 6.04 8.63 -7.48
CA ARG A 22 6.92 7.84 -6.59
C ARG A 22 7.47 6.61 -7.30
N ILE A 23 6.68 5.93 -8.13
CA ILE A 23 7.12 4.79 -8.94
C ILE A 23 8.20 5.24 -9.93
N ILE A 24 8.00 6.36 -10.62
CA ILE A 24 8.97 6.90 -11.57
C ILE A 24 10.29 7.24 -10.87
N ILE A 25 10.25 7.98 -9.75
CA ILE A 25 11.45 8.38 -9.02
C ILE A 25 12.23 7.16 -8.54
N VAL A 26 11.56 6.20 -7.88
CA VAL A 26 12.23 4.98 -7.38
C VAL A 26 12.74 4.12 -8.53
N GLY A 27 12.02 4.06 -9.66
CA GLY A 27 12.45 3.34 -10.86
C GLY A 27 13.72 3.93 -11.47
N VAL A 28 13.79 5.25 -11.60
CA VAL A 28 15.00 5.95 -12.10
C VAL A 28 16.18 5.72 -11.17
N LEU A 29 15.99 5.84 -9.85
CA LEU A 29 17.06 5.58 -8.88
C LEU A 29 17.53 4.12 -8.93
N ALA A 30 16.61 3.16 -9.00
CA ALA A 30 16.98 1.75 -9.13
C ALA A 30 17.79 1.47 -10.39
N GLY A 31 17.41 2.06 -11.54
CA GLY A 31 18.15 1.97 -12.79
C GLY A 31 19.55 2.58 -12.71
N LEU A 32 19.69 3.73 -12.06
CA LEU A 32 20.97 4.39 -11.85
C LEU A 32 21.92 3.53 -10.99
N PHE A 33 21.44 2.99 -9.86
CA PHE A 33 22.26 2.13 -9.01
C PHE A 33 22.58 0.80 -9.67
N ALA A 34 21.70 0.25 -10.51
CA ALA A 34 22.01 -0.93 -11.31
C ALA A 34 23.15 -0.65 -12.31
N ALA A 35 23.09 0.48 -13.01
CA ALA A 35 24.15 0.89 -13.94
C ALA A 35 25.51 1.08 -13.24
N LEU A 36 25.53 1.73 -12.05
CA LEU A 36 26.72 1.88 -11.23
C LEU A 36 27.27 0.53 -10.77
N THR A 37 26.40 -0.39 -10.35
CA THR A 37 26.82 -1.76 -9.96
C THR A 37 27.50 -2.47 -11.13
N ILE A 38 26.89 -2.45 -12.32
CA ILE A 38 27.42 -3.08 -13.52
C ILE A 38 28.75 -2.45 -13.91
N ASP A 39 28.89 -1.12 -13.83
CA ASP A 39 30.15 -0.43 -14.12
C ASP A 39 31.29 -0.89 -13.19
N GLN A 40 30.99 -1.04 -11.89
CA GLN A 40 32.00 -1.51 -10.92
C GLN A 40 32.37 -2.98 -11.08
N LEU A 41 31.56 -3.80 -11.71
CA LEU A 41 31.81 -5.21 -11.98
C LEU A 41 32.67 -5.44 -13.27
N ARG A 42 32.88 -4.40 -14.09
CA ARG A 42 33.73 -4.55 -15.28
C ARG A 42 35.17 -4.82 -14.88
N PRO A 43 35.90 -5.68 -15.62
CA PRO A 43 37.28 -6.03 -15.33
C PRO A 43 38.24 -4.88 -15.74
N VAL A 44 38.28 -3.82 -14.95
CA VAL A 44 39.18 -2.69 -15.13
C VAL A 44 40.03 -2.54 -13.87
N PRO A 45 41.34 -2.30 -13.97
CA PRO A 45 42.19 -2.05 -12.81
C PRO A 45 41.66 -0.85 -12.04
N ASN A 46 41.63 -0.92 -10.72
CA ASN A 46 41.12 0.06 -9.75
C ASN A 46 39.59 0.03 -9.46
N LYS A 47 38.87 -0.98 -9.89
CA LYS A 47 37.47 -1.16 -9.44
C LYS A 47 37.42 -1.88 -8.08
N MET A 48 36.65 -1.35 -7.17
CA MET A 48 36.52 -1.90 -5.81
C MET A 48 35.29 -2.83 -5.72
N LEU A 49 35.52 -4.12 -5.53
CA LEU A 49 34.44 -5.09 -5.34
C LEU A 49 33.48 -4.70 -4.20
N ILE A 50 34.01 -4.11 -3.13
CA ILE A 50 33.21 -3.64 -1.99
C ILE A 50 32.20 -2.57 -2.43
N VAL A 51 32.59 -1.66 -3.32
CA VAL A 51 31.72 -0.61 -3.86
C VAL A 51 30.61 -1.22 -4.73
N ALA A 52 30.94 -2.25 -5.53
CA ALA A 52 29.94 -2.99 -6.31
C ALA A 52 28.90 -3.68 -5.41
N VAL A 53 29.34 -4.32 -4.34
CA VAL A 53 28.45 -4.97 -3.36
C VAL A 53 27.56 -3.93 -2.70
N PHE A 54 28.09 -2.77 -2.29
CA PHE A 54 27.30 -1.71 -1.67
C PHE A 54 26.21 -1.15 -2.61
N PHE A 55 26.56 -0.84 -3.86
CA PHE A 55 25.57 -0.39 -4.85
C PHE A 55 24.55 -1.47 -5.18
N GLY A 56 24.97 -2.74 -5.24
CA GLY A 56 24.08 -3.88 -5.46
C GLY A 56 23.05 -4.04 -4.34
N LEU A 57 23.43 -3.85 -3.08
CA LEU A 57 22.52 -3.87 -1.95
C LEU A 57 21.47 -2.73 -2.03
N ILE A 58 21.92 -1.50 -2.34
CA ILE A 58 21.01 -0.37 -2.53
C ILE A 58 20.04 -0.66 -3.69
N CYS A 59 20.54 -1.15 -4.82
CA CYS A 59 19.72 -1.50 -5.98
C CYS A 59 18.66 -2.55 -5.60
N THR A 60 19.02 -3.56 -4.83
CA THR A 60 18.09 -4.60 -4.35
C THR A 60 16.97 -4.00 -3.50
N VAL A 61 17.28 -3.14 -2.54
CA VAL A 61 16.30 -2.46 -1.68
C VAL A 61 15.36 -1.60 -2.52
N LEU A 62 15.90 -0.82 -3.47
CA LEU A 62 15.10 0.02 -4.37
C LEU A 62 14.19 -0.82 -5.27
N THR A 63 14.66 -1.93 -5.80
CA THR A 63 13.87 -2.85 -6.63
C THR A 63 12.70 -3.46 -5.84
N VAL A 64 12.95 -3.95 -4.62
CA VAL A 64 11.89 -4.46 -3.74
C VAL A 64 10.87 -3.37 -3.43
N THR A 65 11.33 -2.15 -3.16
CA THR A 65 10.46 -1.00 -2.91
C THR A 65 9.62 -0.67 -4.14
N LEU A 66 10.22 -0.68 -5.33
CA LEU A 66 9.54 -0.43 -6.60
C LEU A 66 8.44 -1.46 -6.86
N ILE A 67 8.71 -2.75 -6.65
CA ILE A 67 7.71 -3.81 -6.80
C ILE A 67 6.52 -3.58 -5.84
N ARG A 68 6.79 -3.22 -4.58
CA ARG A 68 5.74 -2.91 -3.61
C ARG A 68 4.90 -1.70 -4.02
N LEU A 69 5.52 -0.65 -4.54
CA LEU A 69 4.81 0.55 -5.03
C LEU A 69 3.95 0.23 -6.24
N ILE A 70 4.46 -0.55 -7.20
CA ILE A 70 3.73 -0.99 -8.38
C ILE A 70 2.50 -1.83 -7.96
N ASN A 71 2.71 -2.82 -7.08
CA ASN A 71 1.62 -3.65 -6.58
C ASN A 71 0.55 -2.81 -5.88
N ARG A 72 0.95 -1.86 -5.03
CA ARG A 72 0.02 -0.96 -4.37
C ARG A 72 -0.74 -0.08 -5.37
N TYR A 73 -0.07 0.46 -6.37
CA TYR A 73 -0.67 1.33 -7.37
C TYR A 73 -1.72 0.62 -8.23
N PHE A 74 -1.42 -0.59 -8.69
CA PHE A 74 -2.29 -1.33 -9.59
C PHE A 74 -3.28 -2.26 -8.90
N CYS A 75 -2.92 -2.81 -7.74
CA CYS A 75 -3.67 -3.88 -7.11
C CYS A 75 -4.47 -3.45 -5.89
N PHE A 76 -4.07 -2.33 -5.23
CA PHE A 76 -4.83 -1.85 -4.09
C PHE A 76 -6.20 -1.34 -4.53
N LYS A 77 -7.25 -1.98 -4.00
CA LYS A 77 -8.63 -1.65 -4.33
C LYS A 77 -9.54 -1.96 -3.15
N ILE A 78 -10.41 -1.01 -2.82
CA ILE A 78 -11.52 -1.21 -1.90
C ILE A 78 -12.78 -0.81 -2.66
N CYS A 79 -13.76 -1.70 -2.74
CA CYS A 79 -15.06 -1.42 -3.33
C CYS A 79 -16.11 -1.60 -2.24
N ILE A 80 -16.85 -0.54 -1.94
CA ILE A 80 -17.84 -0.49 -0.88
C ILE A 80 -19.22 -0.62 -1.54
N GLY A 81 -19.98 -1.64 -1.16
CA GLY A 81 -21.34 -1.93 -1.61
C GLY A 81 -22.34 -1.86 -0.46
N GLU A 82 -23.60 -2.17 -0.73
CA GLU A 82 -24.68 -2.14 0.27
C GLU A 82 -24.52 -3.22 1.34
N ASN A 83 -24.13 -4.45 0.96
CA ASN A 83 -24.11 -5.61 1.86
C ASN A 83 -22.71 -5.98 2.34
N GLY A 84 -21.68 -5.30 1.85
CA GLY A 84 -20.30 -5.59 2.18
C GLY A 84 -19.29 -4.82 1.36
N PHE A 85 -18.03 -5.14 1.53
CA PHE A 85 -16.94 -4.51 0.79
C PHE A 85 -15.95 -5.55 0.25
N PHE A 86 -15.38 -5.24 -0.90
CA PHE A 86 -14.27 -5.99 -1.46
C PHE A 86 -12.95 -5.28 -1.13
N PHE A 87 -12.00 -6.02 -0.60
CA PHE A 87 -10.66 -5.51 -0.29
C PHE A 87 -9.58 -6.33 -1.01
N GLN A 88 -8.68 -5.64 -1.67
CA GLN A 88 -7.52 -6.21 -2.33
C GLN A 88 -6.30 -5.34 -2.05
N SER A 89 -5.23 -5.92 -1.51
CA SER A 89 -3.96 -5.24 -1.27
C SER A 89 -2.84 -5.66 -2.23
N ASN A 90 -2.94 -6.85 -2.81
CA ASN A 90 -2.01 -7.37 -3.82
C ASN A 90 -2.77 -8.24 -4.84
N PRO A 91 -2.14 -8.68 -5.95
CA PRO A 91 -2.82 -9.40 -7.04
C PRO A 91 -3.51 -10.70 -6.60
N PHE A 92 -3.09 -11.28 -5.48
CA PHE A 92 -3.48 -12.65 -5.08
C PHE A 92 -4.43 -12.70 -3.89
N ASN A 93 -4.74 -11.57 -3.23
CA ASN A 93 -5.50 -11.57 -1.97
C ASN A 93 -6.79 -10.74 -2.00
N GLY A 94 -7.43 -10.64 -3.15
CA GLY A 94 -8.77 -10.04 -3.21
C GLY A 94 -9.80 -10.88 -2.46
N LYS A 95 -10.48 -10.30 -1.48
CA LYS A 95 -11.53 -10.96 -0.70
C LYS A 95 -12.72 -10.02 -0.51
N TYR A 96 -13.92 -10.58 -0.62
CA TYR A 96 -15.17 -9.92 -0.28
C TYR A 96 -15.50 -10.21 1.18
N TYR A 97 -15.89 -9.17 1.93
CA TYR A 97 -16.33 -9.24 3.32
C TYR A 97 -17.75 -8.71 3.40
N ARG A 98 -18.65 -9.51 3.98
CA ARG A 98 -19.97 -9.04 4.35
C ARG A 98 -19.88 -8.26 5.66
N TYR A 99 -20.69 -7.21 5.82
CA TYR A 99 -20.69 -6.45 7.08
C TYR A 99 -21.01 -7.33 8.29
N GLU A 100 -21.94 -8.29 8.14
CA GLU A 100 -22.29 -9.29 9.16
C GLU A 100 -21.11 -10.21 9.58
N GLU A 101 -20.04 -10.27 8.79
CA GLU A 101 -18.85 -11.08 9.06
C GLU A 101 -17.77 -10.29 9.81
N ILE A 102 -17.98 -9.02 10.07
CA ILE A 102 -17.04 -8.17 10.77
C ILE A 102 -17.39 -8.18 12.27
N VAL A 103 -16.46 -8.63 13.09
CA VAL A 103 -16.65 -8.73 14.55
C VAL A 103 -16.22 -7.44 15.25
N SER A 104 -15.25 -6.74 14.69
CA SER A 104 -14.77 -5.47 15.23
C SER A 104 -14.10 -4.62 14.16
N CYS A 105 -14.24 -3.31 14.27
CA CYS A 105 -13.43 -2.38 13.50
C CYS A 105 -12.83 -1.32 14.42
N LYS A 106 -11.66 -0.81 14.05
CA LYS A 106 -10.96 0.24 14.79
C LYS A 106 -10.17 1.10 13.83
N GLU A 107 -10.33 2.41 13.99
CA GLU A 107 -9.44 3.38 13.35
C GLU A 107 -8.31 3.77 14.29
N GLU A 108 -7.10 3.85 13.76
CA GLU A 108 -5.93 4.28 14.51
C GLU A 108 -5.16 5.33 13.72
N LEU A 109 -5.00 6.50 14.32
CA LEU A 109 -4.14 7.55 13.81
C LEU A 109 -2.75 7.39 14.39
N LYS A 110 -1.77 7.11 13.53
CA LYS A 110 -0.35 7.12 13.93
C LYS A 110 0.34 8.36 13.41
N GLN A 111 0.86 9.14 14.33
CA GLN A 111 1.72 10.27 14.02
C GLN A 111 3.14 9.76 13.77
N ALA A 112 3.64 9.90 12.55
CA ALA A 112 5.04 9.67 12.26
C ALA A 112 5.81 10.97 12.51
N ARG A 113 6.63 11.02 13.58
CA ARG A 113 7.62 12.09 13.76
C ARG A 113 8.84 11.73 12.91
N HIS A 114 9.05 12.42 11.84
CA HIS A 114 10.36 12.41 11.18
C HIS A 114 11.23 13.41 11.94
N SER A 115 12.17 12.89 12.73
CA SER A 115 13.12 13.71 13.51
C SER A 115 14.28 14.15 12.63
N VAL A 116 14.06 15.09 11.73
CA VAL A 116 15.15 15.77 11.01
C VAL A 116 14.78 17.24 10.85
N GLY A 117 15.18 18.07 11.80
CA GLY A 117 15.18 19.51 11.64
C GLY A 117 13.95 20.28 12.16
N TYR A 118 14.17 21.55 12.42
CA TYR A 118 13.14 22.52 12.84
C TYR A 118 12.11 22.71 11.72
N GLY A 119 10.86 22.35 11.98
CA GLY A 119 9.74 22.64 11.07
C GLY A 119 9.26 21.47 10.21
N ASP A 120 9.60 20.22 10.55
CA ASP A 120 9.17 19.05 9.78
C ASP A 120 7.64 18.89 9.79
N PRO A 121 7.03 18.71 8.61
CA PRO A 121 5.61 18.45 8.53
C PRO A 121 5.31 17.12 9.21
N VAL A 122 4.43 17.15 10.19
CA VAL A 122 3.93 15.95 10.85
C VAL A 122 3.13 15.16 9.84
N SER A 123 3.60 13.98 9.46
CA SER A 123 2.83 13.08 8.62
C SER A 123 1.94 12.20 9.48
N TYR A 124 0.67 12.16 9.14
CA TYR A 124 -0.30 11.29 9.80
C TYR A 124 -0.58 10.09 8.91
N SER A 125 -0.48 8.89 9.49
CA SER A 125 -0.88 7.65 8.84
C SER A 125 -2.12 7.11 9.53
N TYR A 126 -3.18 6.94 8.76
CA TYR A 126 -4.43 6.34 9.22
C TYR A 126 -4.43 4.86 8.92
N PHE A 127 -4.84 4.08 9.89
CA PHE A 127 -5.00 2.65 9.77
C PHE A 127 -6.42 2.27 10.13
N PHE A 128 -7.05 1.50 9.27
CA PHE A 128 -8.30 0.84 9.55
C PHE A 128 -8.03 -0.63 9.81
N TYR A 129 -8.42 -1.10 10.97
CA TYR A 129 -8.34 -2.49 11.38
C TYR A 129 -9.72 -3.07 11.44
N PHE A 130 -9.89 -4.27 10.94
CA PHE A 130 -11.12 -5.04 11.15
C PHE A 130 -10.78 -6.49 11.41
N THR A 131 -11.63 -7.16 12.20
CA THR A 131 -11.51 -8.58 12.53
C THR A 131 -12.69 -9.31 11.93
N ASP A 132 -12.44 -10.33 11.13
CA ASP A 132 -13.46 -11.18 10.56
C ASP A 132 -13.91 -12.29 11.55
N LYS A 133 -14.98 -13.03 11.19
CA LYS A 133 -15.50 -14.14 12.02
C LYS A 133 -14.48 -15.24 12.31
N ASP A 134 -13.47 -15.38 11.46
CA ASP A 134 -12.37 -16.34 11.65
C ASP A 134 -11.34 -15.82 12.66
N GLY A 135 -11.56 -14.67 13.27
CA GLY A 135 -10.64 -14.01 14.21
C GLY A 135 -9.40 -13.41 13.55
N LYS A 136 -9.38 -13.33 12.22
CA LYS A 136 -8.26 -12.77 11.49
C LYS A 136 -8.34 -11.27 11.40
N MET A 137 -7.38 -10.59 12.02
CA MET A 137 -7.25 -9.14 11.94
C MET A 137 -6.65 -8.73 10.59
N GLN A 138 -7.34 -7.86 9.88
CA GLN A 138 -6.87 -7.21 8.66
C GLN A 138 -6.53 -5.76 8.95
N LYS A 139 -5.52 -5.27 8.26
CA LYS A 139 -5.03 -3.89 8.38
C LYS A 139 -5.02 -3.21 7.03
N ILE A 140 -5.71 -2.10 6.93
CA ILE A 140 -5.71 -1.24 5.75
C ILE A 140 -5.01 0.06 6.10
N LEU A 141 -3.97 0.41 5.35
CA LEU A 141 -3.32 1.72 5.42
C LEU A 141 -3.96 2.64 4.39
N PHE A 142 -4.46 3.79 4.83
CA PHE A 142 -5.02 4.80 3.93
C PHE A 142 -4.58 6.22 4.31
N GLU A 143 -4.62 7.12 3.34
CA GLU A 143 -4.43 8.55 3.55
C GLU A 143 -5.81 9.21 3.75
N LYS A 144 -6.16 9.56 4.98
CA LYS A 144 -7.49 10.10 5.34
C LYS A 144 -7.90 11.28 4.46
N SER A 145 -6.96 12.19 4.17
CA SER A 145 -7.22 13.37 3.34
C SER A 145 -7.71 13.06 1.92
N LEU A 146 -7.42 11.85 1.40
CA LEU A 146 -7.80 11.45 0.05
C LEU A 146 -9.10 10.63 -0.01
N PHE A 147 -9.46 9.96 1.11
CA PHE A 147 -10.53 8.96 1.13
C PHE A 147 -11.42 9.08 2.36
N GLU A 148 -11.52 10.26 2.95
CA GLU A 148 -12.22 10.48 4.22
C GLU A 148 -13.69 10.04 4.13
N LYS A 149 -14.40 10.45 3.08
CA LYS A 149 -15.81 10.10 2.87
C LYS A 149 -16.03 8.60 2.70
N GLU A 150 -15.18 7.94 1.94
CA GLU A 150 -15.30 6.52 1.65
C GLU A 150 -15.08 5.68 2.92
N PHE A 151 -14.14 6.10 3.77
CA PHE A 151 -13.89 5.41 5.03
C PHE A 151 -14.93 5.72 6.10
N GLU A 152 -15.48 6.93 6.14
CA GLU A 152 -16.63 7.25 6.99
C GLU A 152 -17.84 6.36 6.63
N VAL A 153 -18.18 6.27 5.35
CA VAL A 153 -19.28 5.39 4.89
C VAL A 153 -19.01 3.92 5.22
N LEU A 154 -17.76 3.46 5.06
CA LEU A 154 -17.39 2.09 5.41
C LEU A 154 -17.58 1.82 6.91
N THR A 155 -17.16 2.75 7.77
CA THR A 155 -17.27 2.63 9.22
C THR A 155 -18.75 2.69 9.65
N GLU A 156 -19.54 3.61 9.08
CA GLU A 156 -20.99 3.70 9.35
C GLU A 156 -21.68 2.40 8.99
N ARG A 157 -21.48 1.86 7.80
CA ARG A 157 -22.11 0.61 7.35
C ARG A 157 -21.71 -0.61 8.19
N ILE A 158 -20.46 -0.67 8.65
CA ILE A 158 -20.05 -1.72 9.57
C ILE A 158 -20.79 -1.55 10.92
N ASN A 159 -20.90 -0.34 11.45
CA ASN A 159 -21.54 -0.08 12.74
C ASN A 159 -23.06 -0.25 12.70
N GLU A 160 -23.71 0.02 11.57
CA GLU A 160 -25.16 -0.19 11.39
C GLU A 160 -25.54 -1.68 11.37
N ASN A 161 -24.63 -2.56 11.06
CA ASN A 161 -24.85 -4.01 10.99
C ASN A 161 -24.38 -4.76 12.26
N TRP A 162 -24.12 -4.02 13.32
CA TRP A 162 -23.83 -4.52 14.67
C TRP A 162 -25.09 -4.40 15.54
#